data_293aad5e5668a5ec2bda17f4456f87c6
#
_entry.id   293aad5e5668a5ec2bda17f4456f87c6
#
_cell.length_a   1.000
_cell.length_b   1.000
_cell.length_c   1.000
_cell.angle_alpha   90.00
_cell.angle_beta   90.00
_cell.angle_gamma   90.00
#
_symmetry.space_group_name_H-M   'P 1'
#
loop_
_entity.id
_entity.type
_entity.pdbx_description
1 polymer ?
#
loop_
_entity_poly.entity_id
_entity_poly.type
_entity_poly.pdbx_seq_one_letter_code
_entity_poly.pdbx_strand_id
1 'polypeptide(L)'
;TMPASNSSDLIRWQLDQLISNLDASIKRSFGSAIARGVPIILGTDAGALPDHFFGYTGHKELEIFVALGMTPEQAIGAATYAAASQLGLNDRGLLEKGRRADFLLLNSNPLIDIRATQNIHAVFLLGNELDRKAIVGRLKQAR
;
A
#
# COMPACT_ATOMS: atom_id res chain seq x y z
N THR A 1 17.06 -20.58 -13.00
CA THR A 1 16.68 -21.19 -14.29
C THR A 1 15.36 -20.57 -14.72
N MET A 2 15.33 -20.05 -15.94
CA MET A 2 14.16 -19.40 -16.55
C MET A 2 13.03 -20.42 -16.70
N PRO A 3 11.78 -20.13 -16.27
CA PRO A 3 10.68 -21.07 -16.44
C PRO A 3 10.34 -21.19 -17.93
N ALA A 4 10.22 -22.40 -18.42
CA ALA A 4 9.73 -22.68 -19.76
C ALA A 4 8.21 -22.74 -19.72
N SER A 5 7.54 -21.89 -20.45
CA SER A 5 6.31 -22.19 -21.19
C SER A 5 5.02 -21.41 -21.00
N ASN A 6 4.85 -20.37 -20.19
CA ASN A 6 3.73 -19.48 -20.48
C ASN A 6 4.01 -18.01 -20.10
N SER A 7 3.33 -17.08 -20.75
CA SER A 7 3.54 -15.64 -20.57
C SER A 7 3.34 -15.18 -19.12
N SER A 8 2.43 -15.82 -18.38
CA SER A 8 2.13 -15.50 -16.99
C SER A 8 3.27 -15.89 -16.05
N ASP A 9 3.89 -17.05 -16.27
CA ASP A 9 5.02 -17.53 -15.46
C ASP A 9 6.28 -16.74 -15.77
N LEU A 10 6.47 -16.32 -17.01
CA LEU A 10 7.57 -15.47 -17.43
C LEU A 10 7.47 -14.08 -16.78
N ILE A 11 6.29 -13.48 -16.78
CA ILE A 11 6.03 -12.18 -16.14
C ILE A 11 6.25 -12.30 -14.62
N ARG A 12 5.78 -13.37 -13.99
CA ARG A 12 5.97 -13.64 -12.57
C ARG A 12 7.45 -13.81 -12.23
N TRP A 13 8.17 -14.59 -13.00
CA TRP A 13 9.61 -14.77 -12.84
C TRP A 13 10.38 -13.45 -13.04
N GLN A 14 10.01 -12.64 -14.05
CA GLN A 14 10.62 -11.32 -14.27
C GLN A 14 10.33 -10.37 -13.10
N LEU A 15 9.12 -10.39 -12.54
CA LEU A 15 8.78 -9.62 -11.33
C LEU A 15 9.58 -10.11 -10.12
N ASP A 16 9.69 -11.42 -9.93
CA ASP A 16 10.48 -12.00 -8.84
C ASP A 16 11.97 -11.67 -8.99
N GLN A 17 12.50 -11.66 -10.22
CA GLN A 17 13.87 -11.22 -10.51
C GLN A 17 14.03 -9.71 -10.32
N LEU A 18 13.06 -8.91 -10.72
CA LEU A 18 13.08 -7.46 -10.49
C LEU A 18 13.02 -7.13 -8.99
N ILE A 19 12.18 -7.84 -8.24
CA ILE A 19 12.08 -7.72 -6.77
C ILE A 19 13.36 -8.24 -6.09
N SER A 20 13.94 -9.34 -6.56
CA SER A 20 15.19 -9.89 -6.01
C SER A 20 16.42 -9.07 -6.43
N ASN A 21 16.38 -8.44 -7.60
CA ASN A 21 17.35 -7.49 -8.10
C ASN A 21 17.02 -6.04 -7.73
N LEU A 22 16.03 -5.80 -6.87
CA LEU A 22 15.94 -4.53 -6.17
C LEU A 22 17.32 -4.26 -5.63
N ASP A 23 18.04 -3.46 -6.39
CA ASP A 23 19.47 -3.24 -6.29
C ASP A 23 19.85 -3.13 -4.81
N ALA A 24 20.88 -3.84 -4.42
CA ALA A 24 21.42 -3.76 -3.07
C ALA A 24 21.66 -2.29 -2.64
N SER A 25 21.77 -1.36 -3.60
CA SER A 25 21.82 0.08 -3.37
C SER A 25 20.49 0.65 -2.86
N ILE A 26 19.35 0.24 -3.45
CA ILE A 26 18.02 0.69 -3.00
C ILE A 26 17.77 0.22 -1.57
N LYS A 27 18.05 -1.05 -1.26
CA LYS A 27 17.92 -1.60 0.10
C LYS A 27 18.81 -0.85 1.10
N ARG A 28 20.06 -0.56 0.74
CA ARG A 28 20.97 0.20 1.60
C ARG A 28 20.49 1.64 1.80
N SER A 29 20.07 2.31 0.73
CA SER A 29 19.61 3.71 0.81
C SER A 29 18.33 3.82 1.63
N PHE A 30 17.37 2.93 1.40
CA PHE A 30 16.10 2.87 2.15
C PHE A 30 16.34 2.55 3.63
N GLY A 31 17.15 1.52 3.92
CA GLY A 31 17.53 1.17 5.30
C GLY A 31 18.29 2.29 6.01
N SER A 32 19.18 3.02 5.29
CA SER A 32 19.86 4.19 5.83
C SER A 32 18.90 5.34 6.14
N ALA A 33 17.87 5.55 5.29
CA ALA A 33 16.85 6.55 5.55
C ALA A 33 16.03 6.23 6.80
N ILE A 34 15.60 4.95 6.96
CA ILE A 34 14.91 4.49 8.17
C ILE A 34 15.79 4.72 9.41
N ALA A 35 17.04 4.26 9.38
CA ALA A 35 17.97 4.36 10.52
C ALA A 35 18.25 5.79 10.95
N ARG A 36 18.16 6.74 10.02
CA ARG A 36 18.36 8.18 10.27
C ARG A 36 17.08 8.92 10.62
N GLY A 37 15.93 8.23 10.67
CA GLY A 37 14.65 8.86 10.95
C GLY A 37 14.15 9.81 9.85
N VAL A 38 14.61 9.61 8.60
CA VAL A 38 14.13 10.41 7.47
C VAL A 38 12.65 10.08 7.25
N PRO A 39 11.74 11.07 7.20
CA PRO A 39 10.35 10.82 6.93
C PRO A 39 10.15 10.17 5.56
N ILE A 40 9.54 8.99 5.55
CA ILE A 40 9.17 8.26 4.33
C ILE A 40 7.66 8.26 4.24
N ILE A 41 7.12 8.64 3.10
CA ILE A 41 5.68 8.58 2.81
C ILE A 41 5.43 7.67 1.60
N LEU A 42 4.26 7.06 1.58
CA LEU A 42 3.85 6.18 0.48
C LEU A 42 3.46 7.01 -0.74
N GLY A 43 4.00 6.62 -1.91
CA GLY A 43 3.62 7.15 -3.22
C GLY A 43 3.76 6.06 -4.26
N THR A 44 2.73 5.78 -5.03
CA THR A 44 2.65 4.61 -5.92
C THR A 44 2.82 4.94 -7.39
N ASP A 45 2.68 6.19 -7.76
CA ASP A 45 2.59 6.62 -9.17
C ASP A 45 1.55 5.80 -9.98
N ALA A 46 0.43 5.41 -9.30
CA ALA A 46 -0.60 4.58 -9.90
C ALA A 46 -1.20 5.24 -11.13
N GLY A 47 -1.39 4.46 -12.20
CA GLY A 47 -1.88 4.92 -13.49
C GLY A 47 -0.79 5.38 -14.47
N ALA A 48 0.46 5.55 -14.02
CA ALA A 48 1.57 5.91 -14.90
C ALA A 48 2.03 4.74 -15.79
N LEU A 49 1.87 3.51 -15.31
CA LEU A 49 2.24 2.29 -16.04
C LEU A 49 1.02 1.35 -16.15
N PRO A 50 0.97 0.49 -17.20
CA PRO A 50 -0.17 -0.40 -17.45
C PRO A 50 -0.54 -1.31 -16.28
N ASP A 51 0.44 -1.72 -15.46
CA ASP A 51 0.24 -2.64 -14.33
C ASP A 51 0.09 -1.94 -12.97
N HIS A 52 0.11 -0.60 -12.95
CA HIS A 52 -0.04 0.21 -11.76
C HIS A 52 -1.51 0.61 -11.54
N PHE A 53 -2.31 -0.35 -11.09
CA PHE A 53 -3.76 -0.15 -10.87
C PHE A 53 -4.05 0.69 -9.64
N PHE A 54 -4.94 1.66 -9.79
CA PHE A 54 -5.45 2.45 -8.66
C PHE A 54 -6.04 1.55 -7.57
N GLY A 55 -5.71 1.86 -6.31
CA GLY A 55 -6.15 1.10 -5.14
C GLY A 55 -5.29 -0.12 -4.83
N TYR A 56 -4.98 -0.97 -5.81
CA TYR A 56 -4.17 -2.17 -5.60
C TYR A 56 -2.69 -1.86 -5.34
N THR A 57 -2.12 -0.94 -6.11
CA THR A 57 -0.70 -0.58 -6.05
C THR A 57 -0.29 -0.05 -4.67
N GLY A 58 -1.19 0.66 -3.97
CA GLY A 58 -0.93 1.12 -2.60
C GLY A 58 -0.68 -0.03 -1.61
N HIS A 59 -1.41 -1.13 -1.74
CA HIS A 59 -1.18 -2.31 -0.91
C HIS A 59 0.16 -2.99 -1.25
N LYS A 60 0.54 -3.01 -2.53
CA LYS A 60 1.84 -3.54 -2.97
C LYS A 60 3.00 -2.70 -2.47
N GLU A 61 2.86 -1.39 -2.44
CA GLU A 61 3.87 -0.48 -1.88
C GLU A 61 4.11 -0.74 -0.39
N LEU A 62 3.05 -1.03 0.38
CA LEU A 62 3.19 -1.45 1.78
C LEU A 62 3.99 -2.75 1.94
N GLU A 63 3.74 -3.74 1.06
CA GLU A 63 4.51 -4.99 1.03
C GLU A 63 5.99 -4.72 0.72
N ILE A 64 6.28 -3.83 -0.24
CA ILE A 64 7.64 -3.43 -0.62
C ILE A 64 8.34 -2.74 0.56
N PHE A 65 7.69 -1.80 1.25
CA PHE A 65 8.25 -1.12 2.41
C PHE A 65 8.66 -2.10 3.51
N VAL A 66 7.83 -3.11 3.78
CA VAL A 66 8.16 -4.17 4.75
C VAL A 66 9.32 -5.03 4.25
N ALA A 67 9.35 -5.39 2.96
CA ALA A 67 10.45 -6.16 2.36
C ALA A 67 11.78 -5.38 2.38
N LEU A 68 11.72 -4.04 2.37
CA LEU A 68 12.88 -3.15 2.47
C LEU A 68 13.32 -2.85 3.90
N GLY A 69 12.60 -3.36 4.92
CA GLY A 69 13.01 -3.32 6.31
C GLY A 69 12.16 -2.45 7.25
N MET A 70 11.04 -1.88 6.80
CA MET A 70 10.05 -1.29 7.71
C MET A 70 9.31 -2.38 8.49
N THR A 71 8.91 -2.07 9.72
CA THR A 71 7.86 -2.86 10.37
C THR A 71 6.51 -2.61 9.68
N PRO A 72 5.54 -3.53 9.76
CA PRO A 72 4.19 -3.27 9.25
C PRO A 72 3.57 -1.99 9.80
N GLU A 73 3.79 -1.68 11.08
CA GLU A 73 3.34 -0.45 11.71
C GLU A 73 3.96 0.80 11.05
N GLN A 74 5.27 0.78 10.78
CA GLN A 74 5.98 1.88 10.10
C GLN A 74 5.45 2.07 8.67
N ALA A 75 5.23 0.98 7.93
CA ALA A 75 4.70 1.02 6.57
C ALA A 75 3.27 1.61 6.54
N ILE A 76 2.39 1.18 7.45
CA ILE A 76 1.04 1.76 7.59
C ILE A 76 1.12 3.23 7.97
N GLY A 77 2.01 3.58 8.91
CA GLY A 77 2.24 4.98 9.31
C GLY A 77 2.70 5.85 8.14
N ALA A 78 3.58 5.34 7.27
CA ALA A 78 4.03 6.03 6.06
C ALA A 78 2.89 6.31 5.06
N ALA A 79 1.90 5.42 5.01
CA ALA A 79 0.72 5.54 4.14
C ALA A 79 -0.43 6.36 4.75
N THR A 80 -0.37 6.68 6.03
CA THR A 80 -1.47 7.32 6.77
C THR A 80 -1.04 8.64 7.41
N TYR A 81 -0.66 8.60 8.70
CA TYR A 81 -0.39 9.84 9.45
C TYR A 81 0.83 10.61 8.93
N ALA A 82 1.88 9.91 8.50
CA ALA A 82 3.07 10.58 7.99
C ALA A 82 2.77 11.29 6.66
N ALA A 83 2.05 10.62 5.75
CA ALA A 83 1.60 11.23 4.50
C ALA A 83 0.66 12.42 4.75
N ALA A 84 -0.33 12.27 5.63
CA ALA A 84 -1.25 13.34 5.99
C ALA A 84 -0.51 14.55 6.58
N SER A 85 0.44 14.32 7.49
CA SER A 85 1.26 15.37 8.11
C SER A 85 2.09 16.13 7.07
N GLN A 86 2.76 15.44 6.16
CA GLN A 86 3.57 16.06 5.10
C GLN A 86 2.73 16.90 4.13
N LEU A 87 1.47 16.53 3.92
CA LEU A 87 0.53 17.26 3.09
C LEU A 87 -0.23 18.38 3.85
N GLY A 88 0.07 18.59 5.13
CA GLY A 88 -0.63 19.56 5.98
C GLY A 88 -2.07 19.18 6.36
N LEU A 89 -2.45 17.92 6.20
CA LEU A 89 -3.79 17.40 6.48
C LEU A 89 -3.88 16.92 7.93
N ASN A 90 -3.96 17.87 8.87
CA ASN A 90 -3.85 17.58 10.31
C ASN A 90 -5.11 16.96 10.92
N ASP A 91 -6.20 16.85 10.16
CA ASP A 91 -7.50 16.32 10.63
C ASP A 91 -7.67 14.81 10.36
N ARG A 92 -6.69 14.15 9.75
CA ARG A 92 -6.78 12.74 9.29
C ARG A 92 -5.46 11.97 9.45
N GLY A 93 -5.46 10.68 9.06
CA GLY A 93 -4.30 9.81 9.11
C GLY A 93 -4.12 9.08 10.45
N LEU A 94 -4.87 9.46 11.50
CA LEU A 94 -4.91 8.80 12.79
C LEU A 94 -6.36 8.64 13.27
N LEU A 95 -6.64 7.57 14.02
CA LEU A 95 -7.91 7.35 14.70
C LEU A 95 -7.84 7.95 16.09
N GLU A 96 -8.15 9.24 16.19
CA GLU A 96 -8.14 10.02 17.44
C GLU A 96 -9.41 10.87 17.56
N LYS A 97 -9.79 11.16 18.80
CA LYS A 97 -10.93 12.05 19.08
C LYS A 97 -10.72 13.42 18.44
N GLY A 98 -11.70 13.88 17.68
CA GLY A 98 -11.67 15.17 17.00
C GLY A 98 -11.10 15.14 15.58
N ARG A 99 -10.59 13.97 15.14
CA ARG A 99 -10.18 13.77 13.76
C ARG A 99 -11.31 13.19 12.89
N ARG A 100 -11.13 13.26 11.58
CA ARG A 100 -12.05 12.63 10.62
C ARG A 100 -12.04 11.12 10.81
N ALA A 101 -13.22 10.53 10.84
CA ALA A 101 -13.40 9.08 10.92
C ALA A 101 -13.32 8.47 9.51
N ASP A 102 -12.13 8.57 8.89
CA ASP A 102 -11.79 7.93 7.61
C ASP A 102 -10.89 6.73 7.92
N PHE A 103 -11.41 5.51 7.82
CA PHE A 103 -10.65 4.31 8.17
C PHE A 103 -11.13 3.05 7.44
N LEU A 104 -10.26 2.04 7.45
CA LEU A 104 -10.57 0.68 6.97
C LEU A 104 -10.76 -0.25 8.16
N LEU A 105 -11.82 -1.08 8.12
CA LEU A 105 -11.95 -2.25 8.97
C LEU A 105 -11.45 -3.45 8.18
N LEU A 106 -10.51 -4.20 8.73
CA LEU A 106 -9.86 -5.34 8.08
C LEU A 106 -10.31 -6.66 8.73
N ASN A 107 -10.36 -7.75 7.95
CA ASN A 107 -10.69 -9.08 8.48
C ASN A 107 -9.53 -9.76 9.22
N SER A 108 -8.31 -9.26 9.09
CA SER A 108 -7.12 -9.81 9.73
C SER A 108 -6.13 -8.72 10.12
N ASN A 109 -5.22 -9.04 11.04
CA ASN A 109 -4.30 -8.07 11.62
C ASN A 109 -3.13 -7.74 10.67
N PRO A 110 -3.04 -6.51 10.13
CA PRO A 110 -1.97 -6.10 9.23
C PRO A 110 -0.60 -5.96 9.92
N LEU A 111 -0.57 -5.89 11.25
CA LEU A 111 0.71 -5.86 12.00
C LEU A 111 1.39 -7.23 12.07
N ILE A 112 0.62 -8.31 11.83
CA ILE A 112 1.15 -9.68 11.72
C ILE A 112 1.56 -9.97 10.28
N ASP A 113 0.71 -9.57 9.32
CA ASP A 113 0.95 -9.73 7.89
C ASP A 113 0.42 -8.52 7.14
N ILE A 114 1.32 -7.72 6.57
CA ILE A 114 0.96 -6.49 5.87
C ILE A 114 -0.02 -6.72 4.71
N ARG A 115 -0.04 -7.92 4.11
CA ARG A 115 -0.98 -8.31 3.05
C ARG A 115 -2.43 -8.31 3.53
N ALA A 116 -2.66 -8.37 4.84
CA ALA A 116 -3.99 -8.24 5.44
C ALA A 116 -4.68 -6.90 5.11
N THR A 117 -3.93 -5.86 4.74
CA THR A 117 -4.48 -4.59 4.27
C THR A 117 -5.38 -4.74 3.04
N GLN A 118 -5.20 -5.80 2.24
CA GLN A 118 -6.05 -6.11 1.07
C GLN A 118 -7.38 -6.77 1.48
N ASN A 119 -7.44 -7.38 2.67
CA ASN A 119 -8.63 -8.11 3.17
C ASN A 119 -9.58 -7.16 3.90
N ILE A 120 -10.15 -6.22 3.13
CA ILE A 120 -11.00 -5.15 3.65
C ILE A 120 -12.40 -5.68 3.96
N HIS A 121 -12.83 -5.56 5.21
CA HIS A 121 -14.19 -5.82 5.66
C HIS A 121 -15.11 -4.65 5.30
N ALA A 122 -14.79 -3.44 5.78
CA ALA A 122 -15.57 -2.23 5.56
C ALA A 122 -14.66 -1.00 5.35
N VAL A 123 -15.19 0.00 4.66
CA VAL A 123 -14.55 1.30 4.45
C VAL A 123 -15.44 2.38 5.02
N PHE A 124 -14.88 3.22 5.89
CA PHE A 124 -15.57 4.35 6.49
C PHE A 124 -15.00 5.66 5.96
N LEU A 125 -15.88 6.57 5.56
CA LEU A 125 -15.55 7.93 5.13
C LEU A 125 -16.43 8.93 5.90
N LEU A 126 -15.80 9.83 6.62
CA LEU A 126 -16.52 10.79 7.51
C LEU A 126 -17.45 10.07 8.50
N GLY A 127 -17.05 8.91 9.00
CA GLY A 127 -17.85 8.11 9.93
C GLY A 127 -18.97 7.29 9.28
N ASN A 128 -19.20 7.39 7.98
CA ASN A 128 -20.23 6.64 7.28
C ASN A 128 -19.60 5.45 6.54
N GLU A 129 -20.21 4.27 6.69
CA GLU A 129 -19.79 3.10 5.95
C GLU A 129 -20.15 3.25 4.46
N LEU A 130 -19.18 2.99 3.58
CA LEU A 130 -19.38 3.02 2.14
C LEU A 130 -19.96 1.69 1.63
N ASP A 131 -21.05 1.76 0.87
CA ASP A 131 -21.57 0.60 0.13
C ASP A 131 -20.63 0.26 -1.05
N ARG A 132 -19.61 -0.54 -0.77
CA ARG A 132 -18.63 -0.98 -1.78
C ARG A 132 -19.27 -1.78 -2.91
N LYS A 133 -20.35 -2.55 -2.64
CA LYS A 133 -21.04 -3.36 -3.67
C LYS A 133 -21.74 -2.45 -4.67
N ALA A 134 -22.47 -1.45 -4.18
CA ALA A 134 -23.12 -0.46 -5.04
C ALA A 134 -22.10 0.36 -5.87
N ILE A 135 -20.96 0.74 -5.30
CA ILE A 135 -19.89 1.45 -6.00
C ILE A 135 -19.35 0.58 -7.15
N VAL A 136 -18.96 -0.67 -6.88
CA VAL A 136 -18.45 -1.60 -7.89
C VAL A 136 -19.51 -1.91 -8.97
N GLY A 137 -20.78 -2.04 -8.58
CA GLY A 137 -21.90 -2.23 -9.52
C GLY A 137 -22.02 -1.08 -10.53
N ARG A 138 -21.94 0.16 -10.05
CA ARG A 138 -21.97 1.36 -10.91
C ARG A 138 -20.77 1.44 -11.86
N LEU A 139 -19.56 1.12 -11.39
CA LEU A 139 -18.37 1.11 -12.23
C LEU A 139 -18.41 0.07 -13.34
N LYS A 140 -19.04 -1.09 -13.10
CA LYS A 140 -19.22 -2.13 -14.12
C LYS A 140 -20.24 -1.74 -15.20
N GLN A 141 -21.24 -0.92 -14.87
CA GLN A 141 -22.25 -0.43 -15.81
C GLN A 141 -21.76 0.73 -16.67
N ALA A 142 -20.70 1.42 -16.23
CA ALA A 142 -20.10 2.57 -16.93
C ALA A 142 -19.03 2.17 -17.98
N ARG A 143 -18.81 0.86 -18.18
CA ARG A 143 -17.91 0.31 -19.21
C ARG A 143 -18.72 -0.24 -20.37
#